data_59b80b289979ec15dc4c35d6d1dc67b9
#
_entry.id   59b80b289979ec15dc4c35d6d1dc67b9
#
_cell.length_a   1.000
_cell.length_b   1.000
_cell.length_c   1.000
_cell.angle_alpha   90.00
_cell.angle_beta   90.00
_cell.angle_gamma   90.00
#
_symmetry.space_group_name_H-M   'P 1'
#
loop_
_entity.id
_entity.type
_entity.pdbx_description
1 polymer ?
#
loop_
_entity_poly.entity_id
_entity_poly.type
_entity_poly.pdbx_seq_one_letter_code
_entity_poly.pdbx_strand_id
1 'polypeptide(L)'
;MASTPEYREYVLDLLTGVPKISARKMMGEYLLYASGRLFGGVYDGRFLVKDTEASRALLSAEEVPYGGASSMLLVDVVDADVISAMVQAMLLELPEPKKRRR
;
A
#
# COMPACT_ATOMS: atom_id res chain seq x y z
N MET A 1 -14.99 -9.08 4.32
CA MET A 1 -14.50 -9.13 5.68
C MET A 1 -13.47 -8.07 5.93
N ALA A 2 -13.46 -7.53 7.13
CA ALA A 2 -12.48 -6.52 7.47
C ALA A 2 -11.13 -7.17 7.75
N SER A 3 -10.06 -6.41 7.51
CA SER A 3 -8.73 -6.87 7.83
C SER A 3 -8.51 -6.82 9.34
N THR A 4 -7.71 -7.75 9.85
CA THR A 4 -7.46 -7.81 11.28
C THR A 4 -6.28 -6.92 11.66
N PRO A 5 -6.23 -6.46 12.94
CA PRO A 5 -5.07 -5.70 13.39
C PRO A 5 -3.78 -6.50 13.29
N GLU A 6 -3.85 -7.82 13.46
CA GLU A 6 -2.66 -8.66 13.35
C GLU A 6 -2.10 -8.63 11.92
N TYR A 7 -2.98 -8.67 10.93
CA TYR A 7 -2.52 -8.61 9.56
C TYR A 7 -1.93 -7.25 9.23
N ARG A 8 -2.52 -6.18 9.79
CA ARG A 8 -1.96 -4.85 9.63
C ARG A 8 -0.54 -4.79 10.19
N GLU A 9 -0.32 -5.38 11.38
CA GLU A 9 1.00 -5.39 11.97
C GLU A 9 2.00 -6.16 11.11
N TYR A 10 1.56 -7.28 10.55
CA TYR A 10 2.38 -8.05 9.64
C TYR A 10 2.82 -7.22 8.44
N VAL A 11 1.87 -6.48 7.85
CA VAL A 11 2.17 -5.64 6.69
C VAL A 11 3.12 -4.51 7.09
N LEU A 12 2.89 -3.88 8.23
CA LEU A 12 3.77 -2.80 8.69
C LEU A 12 5.19 -3.31 8.94
N ASP A 13 5.33 -4.55 9.40
CA ASP A 13 6.65 -5.14 9.57
C ASP A 13 7.37 -5.27 8.23
N LEU A 14 6.64 -5.56 7.15
CA LEU A 14 7.25 -5.63 5.82
C LEU A 14 7.66 -4.25 5.31
N LEU A 15 7.18 -3.20 5.93
CA LEU A 15 7.43 -1.83 5.48
C LEU A 15 8.42 -1.10 6.37
N THR A 16 9.13 -1.81 7.25
CA THR A 16 10.03 -1.16 8.21
C THR A 16 11.16 -0.41 7.53
N GLY A 17 11.54 -0.77 6.32
CA GLY A 17 12.57 -0.06 5.59
C GLY A 17 12.10 1.19 4.87
N VAL A 18 10.80 1.48 4.91
CA VAL A 18 10.25 2.66 4.24
C VAL A 18 10.04 3.75 5.28
N PRO A 19 10.66 4.93 5.12
CA PRO A 19 10.49 5.98 6.13
C PRO A 19 9.10 6.59 6.07
N LYS A 20 8.68 7.10 7.21
CA LYS A 20 7.44 7.88 7.36
C LYS A 20 6.20 7.11 6.90
N ILE A 21 6.15 5.83 7.25
CA ILE A 21 4.97 5.01 7.00
C ILE A 21 3.90 5.37 8.01
N SER A 22 2.66 5.48 7.55
CA SER A 22 1.50 5.62 8.42
C SER A 22 0.35 4.80 7.87
N ALA A 23 -0.52 4.37 8.75
CA ALA A 23 -1.69 3.58 8.40
C ALA A 23 -2.91 4.28 8.94
N ARG A 24 -3.97 4.35 8.13
CA ARG A 24 -5.21 5.00 8.54
C ARG A 24 -6.34 4.01 8.40
N LYS A 25 -7.03 3.78 9.49
CA LYS A 25 -8.16 2.87 9.48
C LYS A 25 -9.36 3.55 8.84
N MET A 26 -10.03 2.82 7.96
CA MET A 26 -11.20 3.35 7.30
C MET A 26 -12.16 2.21 7.00
N MET A 27 -13.32 2.20 7.64
CA MET A 27 -14.39 1.24 7.40
C MET A 27 -13.89 -0.21 7.49
N GLY A 28 -13.05 -0.49 8.49
CA GLY A 28 -12.55 -1.84 8.70
C GLY A 28 -11.32 -2.20 7.90
N GLU A 29 -10.89 -1.33 7.01
CA GLU A 29 -9.69 -1.55 6.22
C GLU A 29 -8.64 -0.52 6.62
N TYR A 30 -7.46 -0.62 6.03
CA TYR A 30 -6.36 0.29 6.35
C TYR A 30 -5.79 0.88 5.08
N LEU A 31 -5.64 2.20 5.07
CA LEU A 31 -4.95 2.89 4.00
C LEU A 31 -3.51 3.11 4.42
N LEU A 32 -2.58 2.90 3.51
CA LEU A 32 -1.15 3.00 3.82
C LEU A 32 -0.53 4.17 3.08
N TYR A 33 0.18 5.00 3.84
CA TYR A 33 0.84 6.19 3.32
C TYR A 33 2.32 6.13 3.61
N ALA A 34 3.12 6.68 2.71
CA ALA A 34 4.54 6.89 2.92
C ALA A 34 4.83 8.34 2.59
N SER A 35 5.36 9.07 3.55
CA SER A 35 5.62 10.51 3.42
C SER A 35 4.37 11.26 2.96
N GLY A 36 3.23 10.84 3.47
CA GLY A 36 1.94 11.47 3.15
C GLY A 36 1.33 11.05 1.83
N ARG A 37 2.00 10.19 1.07
CA ARG A 37 1.48 9.73 -0.22
C ARG A 37 0.81 8.38 -0.06
N LEU A 38 -0.41 8.27 -0.54
CA LEU A 38 -1.16 7.02 -0.47
C LEU A 38 -0.62 6.06 -1.53
N PHE A 39 -0.03 4.93 -1.10
CA PHE A 39 0.54 3.99 -2.05
C PHE A 39 -0.21 2.65 -2.08
N GLY A 40 -1.03 2.38 -1.12
CA GLY A 40 -1.74 1.11 -1.10
C GLY A 40 -2.55 0.98 0.16
N GLY A 41 -2.86 -0.25 0.52
CA GLY A 41 -3.65 -0.49 1.70
C GLY A 41 -3.79 -1.97 1.99
N VAL A 42 -4.46 -2.25 3.11
CA VAL A 42 -4.82 -3.60 3.51
C VAL A 42 -6.31 -3.73 3.37
N TYR A 43 -6.75 -4.57 2.44
CA TYR A 43 -8.16 -4.72 2.12
C TYR A 43 -8.53 -6.19 2.22
N ASP A 44 -9.45 -6.50 3.10
CA ASP A 44 -9.99 -7.85 3.24
C ASP A 44 -8.86 -8.89 3.38
N GLY A 45 -7.88 -8.56 4.23
CA GLY A 45 -6.75 -9.47 4.47
C GLY A 45 -5.77 -9.55 3.33
N ARG A 46 -5.75 -8.54 2.44
CA ARG A 46 -4.81 -8.51 1.31
C ARG A 46 -4.03 -7.21 1.33
N PHE A 47 -2.74 -7.31 1.11
CA PHE A 47 -1.87 -6.14 0.99
C PHE A 47 -1.81 -5.76 -0.49
N LEU A 48 -2.45 -4.66 -0.84
CA LEU A 48 -2.54 -4.20 -2.23
C LEU A 48 -1.85 -2.86 -2.37
N VAL A 49 -1.20 -2.64 -3.51
CA VAL A 49 -0.55 -1.38 -3.80
C VAL A 49 -1.08 -0.84 -5.12
N LYS A 50 -0.93 0.45 -5.32
CA LYS A 50 -1.37 1.08 -6.56
C LYS A 50 -0.56 0.56 -7.73
N ASP A 51 -1.17 0.59 -8.90
CA ASP A 51 -0.54 0.13 -10.13
C ASP A 51 0.35 1.25 -10.68
N THR A 52 1.64 1.12 -10.48
CA THR A 52 2.64 2.04 -11.00
C THR A 52 3.66 1.24 -11.79
N GLU A 53 4.54 1.91 -12.52
CA GLU A 53 5.60 1.19 -13.22
C GLU A 53 6.47 0.40 -12.25
N ALA A 54 6.79 1.00 -11.10
CA ALA A 54 7.63 0.33 -10.12
C ALA A 54 6.96 -0.92 -9.55
N SER A 55 5.67 -0.82 -9.19
CA SER A 55 4.98 -1.99 -8.65
C SER A 55 4.72 -3.03 -9.72
N ARG A 56 4.41 -2.60 -10.93
CA ARG A 56 4.13 -3.51 -12.03
C ARG A 56 5.38 -4.28 -12.44
N ALA A 57 6.56 -3.71 -12.24
CA ALA A 57 7.80 -4.40 -12.56
C ALA A 57 8.03 -5.60 -11.65
N LEU A 58 7.46 -5.59 -10.45
CA LEU A 58 7.65 -6.65 -9.48
C LEU A 58 6.41 -7.54 -9.32
N LEU A 59 5.23 -6.97 -9.44
CA LEU A 59 3.97 -7.65 -9.15
C LEU A 59 3.13 -7.78 -10.41
N SER A 60 2.41 -8.89 -10.53
CA SER A 60 1.57 -9.11 -11.70
C SER A 60 0.13 -9.48 -11.35
N ALA A 61 -0.16 -9.79 -10.09
CA ALA A 61 -1.49 -10.20 -9.69
C ALA A 61 -2.37 -8.98 -9.45
N GLU A 62 -3.39 -8.81 -10.26
CA GLU A 62 -4.31 -7.68 -10.12
C GLU A 62 -5.50 -8.09 -9.28
N GLU A 63 -5.89 -7.24 -8.35
CA GLU A 63 -7.01 -7.47 -7.46
C GLU A 63 -7.80 -6.18 -7.33
N VAL A 64 -9.10 -6.32 -7.17
CA VAL A 64 -9.96 -5.18 -6.91
C VAL A 64 -10.17 -5.10 -5.39
N PRO A 65 -9.79 -3.97 -4.75
CA PRO A 65 -9.90 -3.89 -3.29
C PRO A 65 -11.35 -3.93 -2.79
N TYR A 66 -12.26 -3.38 -3.57
CA TYR A 66 -13.69 -3.42 -3.23
C TYR A 66 -14.47 -3.11 -4.50
N GLY A 67 -15.76 -3.39 -4.46
CA GLY A 67 -16.59 -3.20 -5.64
C GLY A 67 -16.58 -1.76 -6.12
N GLY A 68 -16.40 -1.58 -7.42
CA GLY A 68 -16.38 -0.26 -8.03
C GLY A 68 -15.04 0.44 -8.02
N ALA A 69 -14.03 -0.15 -7.38
CA ALA A 69 -12.70 0.46 -7.33
C ALA A 69 -11.87 0.00 -8.51
N SER A 70 -10.82 0.77 -8.83
CA SER A 70 -9.84 0.36 -9.82
C SER A 70 -9.02 -0.80 -9.28
N SER A 71 -8.50 -1.62 -10.19
CA SER A 71 -7.67 -2.73 -9.76
C SER A 71 -6.35 -2.21 -9.19
N MET A 72 -5.81 -2.98 -8.25
CA MET A 72 -4.53 -2.72 -7.64
C MET A 72 -3.70 -3.99 -7.77
N LEU A 73 -2.46 -3.96 -7.33
CA LEU A 73 -1.58 -5.12 -7.42
C LEU A 73 -1.41 -5.76 -6.06
N LEU A 74 -1.53 -7.09 -6.04
CA LEU A 74 -1.36 -7.85 -4.81
C LEU A 74 0.13 -8.01 -4.51
N VAL A 75 0.52 -7.66 -3.28
CA VAL A 75 1.90 -7.85 -2.84
C VAL A 75 2.03 -9.30 -2.38
N ASP A 76 2.55 -10.11 -3.27
CA ASP A 76 2.73 -11.54 -3.00
C ASP A 76 4.20 -11.89 -2.74
N VAL A 77 5.02 -10.87 -2.50
CA VAL A 77 6.43 -11.01 -2.13
C VAL A 77 6.54 -10.76 -0.63
N VAL A 78 7.33 -11.57 0.06
CA VAL A 78 7.47 -11.43 1.51
C VAL A 78 8.85 -10.93 1.92
N ASP A 79 9.62 -10.39 1.01
CA ASP A 79 10.94 -9.86 1.27
C ASP A 79 10.83 -8.37 1.58
N ALA A 80 11.10 -7.98 2.83
CA ALA A 80 10.93 -6.60 3.26
C ALA A 80 11.83 -5.63 2.48
N ASP A 81 13.04 -6.06 2.14
CA ASP A 81 13.96 -5.20 1.39
C ASP A 81 13.43 -4.93 -0.02
N VAL A 82 12.90 -5.96 -0.67
CA VAL A 82 12.33 -5.82 -2.00
C VAL A 82 11.10 -4.93 -1.98
N ILE A 83 10.23 -5.15 -0.99
CA ILE A 83 9.01 -4.35 -0.85
C ILE A 83 9.37 -2.90 -0.57
N SER A 84 10.35 -2.66 0.30
CA SER A 84 10.78 -1.33 0.64
C SER A 84 11.29 -0.58 -0.58
N ALA A 85 12.12 -1.23 -1.39
CA ALA A 85 12.65 -0.61 -2.60
C ALA A 85 11.52 -0.31 -3.59
N MET A 86 10.55 -1.22 -3.70
CA MET A 86 9.40 -1.02 -4.59
C MET A 86 8.59 0.20 -4.17
N VAL A 87 8.26 0.29 -2.88
CA VAL A 87 7.43 1.39 -2.38
C VAL A 87 8.14 2.71 -2.57
N GLN A 88 9.45 2.76 -2.27
CA GLN A 88 10.18 4.00 -2.45
C GLN A 88 10.24 4.43 -3.90
N ALA A 89 10.38 3.48 -4.82
CA ALA A 89 10.34 3.79 -6.25
C ALA A 89 8.95 4.26 -6.67
N MET A 90 7.90 3.66 -6.08
CA MET A 90 6.53 4.06 -6.38
C MET A 90 6.28 5.52 -6.01
N LEU A 91 6.91 6.00 -4.94
CA LEU A 91 6.66 7.37 -4.50
C LEU A 91 7.01 8.41 -5.55
N LEU A 92 7.92 8.08 -6.45
CA LEU A 92 8.27 8.99 -7.52
C LEU A 92 7.17 9.12 -8.57
N GLU A 93 6.24 8.18 -8.59
CA GLU A 93 5.14 8.17 -9.55
C GLU A 93 3.80 8.57 -8.94
N LEU A 94 3.74 8.67 -7.62
CA LEU A 94 2.48 8.98 -6.95
C LEU A 94 2.33 10.47 -6.74
N PRO A 95 1.09 10.97 -6.72
CA PRO A 95 0.90 12.40 -6.51
C PRO A 95 1.37 12.82 -5.12
N GLU A 96 1.82 14.05 -5.02
CA GLU A 96 2.23 14.60 -3.74
C GLU A 96 1.03 14.75 -2.82
N PRO A 97 1.27 14.78 -1.51
CA PRO A 97 0.17 14.97 -0.58
C PRO A 97 -0.56 16.27 -0.87
N LYS A 98 -1.89 16.20 -0.78
CA LYS A 98 -2.67 17.38 -1.00
C LYS A 98 -2.47 18.35 0.13
N LYS A 99 -2.18 19.59 -0.22
CA LYS A 99 -2.03 20.59 0.80
C LYS A 99 -3.38 21.11 1.24
N ARG A 100 -3.49 21.37 2.54
CA ARG A 100 -4.68 21.95 3.05
C ARG A 100 -4.73 23.38 2.63
N ARG A 101 -5.86 23.78 2.15
CA ARG A 101 -6.02 25.17 1.85
C ARG A 101 -6.56 25.86 3.05
N ARG A 102 -6.17 26.98 3.20
CA ARG A 102 -6.61 27.55 4.35
C ARG A 102 -6.99 28.85 4.19
#